data_1199635e348731dd8585451a8ff73c29
#
_entry.id   1199635e348731dd8585451a8ff73c29
#
_cell.length_a   1.000
_cell.length_b   1.000
_cell.length_c   1.000
_cell.angle_alpha   90.00
_cell.angle_beta   90.00
_cell.angle_gamma   90.00
#
_symmetry.space_group_name_H-M   'P 1'
#
loop_
_entity.id
_entity.type
_entity.pdbx_description
1 polymer ?
#
loop_
_entity_poly.entity_id
_entity_poly.type
_entity_poly.pdbx_seq_one_letter_code
_entity_poly.pdbx_strand_id
1 'polypeptide(L)'
;MLNRRKFLGIGLSAVALATTNLSAEDFRASKPKAWTATKVDDAIKELFGTTDTTESGINLKAPEIAENGAVVPISFDTKLKASKIAVFQDANPESTVAVFTVNEGAVLDYAFRIKMAQTGKVTIVAEVDGKLHSVSKEIKVTLGGCGG
;
A
#
# COMPACT_ATOMS: atom_id res chain seq x y z
N MET A 1 -16.05 6.54 -52.19
CA MET A 1 -14.67 6.79 -51.74
C MET A 1 -14.69 7.72 -50.52
N LEU A 2 -14.13 7.32 -49.42
CA LEU A 2 -13.92 8.17 -48.24
C LEU A 2 -12.81 9.19 -48.56
N ASN A 3 -13.15 10.47 -48.57
CA ASN A 3 -12.16 11.54 -48.73
C ASN A 3 -11.21 11.55 -47.53
N ARG A 4 -9.92 11.84 -47.74
CA ARG A 4 -8.88 11.94 -46.70
C ARG A 4 -9.31 12.76 -45.48
N ARG A 5 -10.10 13.82 -45.69
CA ARG A 5 -10.64 14.68 -44.64
C ARG A 5 -11.70 13.96 -43.74
N LYS A 6 -12.50 13.07 -44.32
CA LYS A 6 -13.51 12.27 -43.60
C LYS A 6 -12.83 11.15 -42.82
N PHE A 7 -11.76 10.57 -43.36
CA PHE A 7 -10.96 9.55 -42.66
C PHE A 7 -10.27 10.12 -41.40
N LEU A 8 -9.72 11.33 -41.49
CA LEU A 8 -9.13 12.00 -40.33
C LEU A 8 -10.16 12.36 -39.27
N GLY A 9 -11.38 12.73 -39.66
CA GLY A 9 -12.47 13.01 -38.70
C GLY A 9 -12.94 11.78 -37.96
N ILE A 10 -12.97 10.61 -38.60
CA ILE A 10 -13.35 9.33 -37.96
C ILE A 10 -12.22 8.82 -37.06
N GLY A 11 -10.95 9.05 -37.46
CA GLY A 11 -9.80 8.68 -36.63
C GLY A 11 -9.70 9.48 -35.32
N LEU A 12 -10.01 10.79 -35.34
CA LEU A 12 -10.03 11.61 -34.13
C LEU A 12 -11.15 11.25 -33.15
N SER A 13 -12.33 10.88 -33.68
CA SER A 13 -13.46 10.50 -32.82
C SER A 13 -13.29 9.12 -32.18
N ALA A 14 -12.54 8.21 -32.81
CA ALA A 14 -12.24 6.88 -32.23
C ALA A 14 -11.17 6.96 -31.11
N VAL A 15 -10.24 7.92 -31.17
CA VAL A 15 -9.22 8.12 -30.12
C VAL A 15 -9.81 8.79 -28.88
N ALA A 16 -10.86 9.61 -29.03
CA ALA A 16 -11.51 10.27 -27.88
C ALA A 16 -12.32 9.33 -26.99
N LEU A 17 -12.64 8.11 -27.43
CA LEU A 17 -13.41 7.12 -26.66
C LEU A 17 -12.52 6.14 -25.86
N ALA A 18 -11.20 6.22 -26.01
CA ALA A 18 -10.24 5.34 -25.33
C ALA A 18 -9.56 5.99 -24.12
N THR A 19 -10.06 7.10 -23.60
CA THR A 19 -9.63 7.59 -22.28
C THR A 19 -10.31 6.76 -21.21
N THR A 20 -9.79 5.55 -20.98
CA THR A 20 -10.06 4.85 -19.73
C THR A 20 -9.54 5.76 -18.61
N ASN A 21 -10.43 6.17 -17.72
CA ASN A 21 -10.09 6.88 -16.51
C ASN A 21 -9.26 5.95 -15.61
N LEU A 22 -7.96 5.87 -15.88
CA LEU A 22 -6.96 5.31 -14.98
C LEU A 22 -6.65 6.38 -13.93
N SER A 23 -7.63 6.73 -13.11
CA SER A 23 -7.36 7.59 -11.96
C SER A 23 -6.88 6.72 -10.81
N ALA A 24 -5.60 6.85 -10.45
CA ALA A 24 -5.11 6.33 -9.19
C ALA A 24 -5.84 7.04 -8.04
N GLU A 25 -6.30 6.29 -7.04
CA GLU A 25 -6.92 6.88 -5.87
C GLU A 25 -5.86 7.63 -5.03
N ASP A 26 -6.10 8.89 -4.75
CA ASP A 26 -5.32 9.65 -3.78
C ASP A 26 -5.86 9.40 -2.36
N PHE A 27 -5.29 8.42 -1.69
CA PHE A 27 -5.67 8.08 -0.32
C PHE A 27 -5.37 9.18 0.70
N ARG A 28 -4.45 10.10 0.43
CA ARG A 28 -4.21 11.24 1.32
C ARG A 28 -5.38 12.21 1.29
N ALA A 29 -5.99 12.40 0.13
CA ALA A 29 -7.17 13.24 -0.04
C ALA A 29 -8.45 12.53 0.42
N SER A 30 -8.63 11.26 0.07
CA SER A 30 -9.88 10.50 0.36
C SER A 30 -9.93 9.94 1.78
N LYS A 31 -8.78 9.64 2.39
CA LYS A 31 -8.64 9.03 3.73
C LYS A 31 -7.62 9.78 4.60
N PRO A 32 -7.76 11.10 4.82
CA PRO A 32 -6.75 11.90 5.53
C PRO A 32 -6.50 11.41 6.97
N LYS A 33 -7.52 10.92 7.67
CA LYS A 33 -7.39 10.41 9.03
C LYS A 33 -6.54 9.16 9.14
N ALA A 34 -6.48 8.34 8.10
CA ALA A 34 -5.59 7.17 8.08
C ALA A 34 -4.12 7.57 8.12
N TRP A 35 -3.75 8.72 7.54
CA TRP A 35 -2.38 9.22 7.48
C TRP A 35 -1.94 9.97 8.74
N THR A 36 -2.87 10.48 9.52
CA THR A 36 -2.60 11.16 10.79
C THR A 36 -2.82 10.26 12.02
N ALA A 37 -3.27 9.01 11.81
CA ALA A 37 -3.48 8.06 12.88
C ALA A 37 -2.15 7.67 13.54
N THR A 38 -2.12 7.73 14.87
CA THR A 38 -0.94 7.39 15.69
C THR A 38 -0.95 5.94 16.16
N LYS A 39 -2.07 5.24 15.98
CA LYS A 39 -2.23 3.81 16.28
C LYS A 39 -2.53 3.04 15.01
N VAL A 40 -1.92 1.86 14.88
CA VAL A 40 -2.10 1.00 13.71
C VAL A 40 -3.57 0.60 13.52
N ASP A 41 -4.27 0.24 14.59
CA ASP A 41 -5.68 -0.16 14.53
C ASP A 41 -6.59 0.99 14.04
N ASP A 42 -6.33 2.22 14.47
CA ASP A 42 -7.08 3.39 14.01
C ASP A 42 -6.84 3.62 12.51
N ALA A 43 -5.60 3.48 12.05
CA ALA A 43 -5.26 3.61 10.64
C ALA A 43 -5.92 2.51 9.78
N ILE A 44 -5.91 1.27 10.24
CA ILE A 44 -6.59 0.14 9.57
C ILE A 44 -8.09 0.42 9.45
N LYS A 45 -8.72 0.85 10.55
CA LYS A 45 -10.15 1.16 10.58
C LYS A 45 -10.52 2.29 9.61
N GLU A 46 -9.71 3.34 9.54
CA GLU A 46 -9.94 4.46 8.62
C GLU A 46 -9.78 4.05 7.14
N LEU A 47 -8.84 3.15 6.82
CA LEU A 47 -8.62 2.69 5.46
C LEU A 47 -9.59 1.61 5.00
N PHE A 48 -9.97 0.69 5.89
CA PHE A 48 -10.70 -0.53 5.54
C PHE A 48 -12.10 -0.62 6.19
N GLY A 49 -12.42 0.24 7.14
CA GLY A 49 -13.71 0.25 7.84
C GLY A 49 -13.84 -0.75 8.99
N THR A 50 -12.87 -1.65 9.17
CA THR A 50 -12.83 -2.66 10.24
C THR A 50 -11.38 -2.90 10.66
N THR A 51 -11.19 -3.45 11.86
CA THR A 51 -9.90 -3.93 12.37
C THR A 51 -9.81 -5.46 12.41
N ASP A 52 -10.88 -6.15 12.01
CA ASP A 52 -10.92 -7.61 12.01
C ASP A 52 -10.03 -8.17 10.91
N THR A 53 -8.87 -8.68 11.28
CA THR A 53 -7.90 -9.28 10.36
C THR A 53 -7.66 -10.74 10.69
N THR A 54 -7.37 -11.54 9.65
CA THR A 54 -6.89 -12.92 9.79
C THR A 54 -5.43 -12.98 9.41
N GLU A 55 -4.58 -13.48 10.29
CA GLU A 55 -3.16 -13.64 10.01
C GLU A 55 -2.95 -14.82 9.05
N SER A 56 -2.87 -14.53 7.76
CA SER A 56 -2.68 -15.54 6.72
C SER A 56 -2.34 -14.94 5.36
N GLY A 57 -1.71 -15.75 4.51
CA GLY A 57 -1.60 -15.53 3.07
C GLY A 57 -0.60 -14.46 2.61
N ILE A 58 0.08 -13.77 3.52
CA ILE A 58 1.09 -12.76 3.21
C ILE A 58 2.43 -13.22 3.76
N ASN A 59 3.46 -13.18 2.92
CA ASN A 59 4.83 -13.50 3.32
C ASN A 59 5.62 -12.21 3.51
N LEU A 60 5.97 -11.89 4.75
CA LEU A 60 6.73 -10.68 5.12
C LEU A 60 8.18 -11.06 5.46
N LYS A 61 9.11 -10.42 4.75
CA LYS A 61 10.55 -10.50 5.00
C LYS A 61 11.04 -9.14 5.53
N ALA A 62 11.59 -9.16 6.72
CA ALA A 62 12.19 -8.01 7.37
C ALA A 62 13.31 -8.50 8.30
N PRO A 63 14.35 -7.71 8.58
CA PRO A 63 15.41 -8.09 9.51
C PRO A 63 14.83 -8.21 10.93
N GLU A 64 15.36 -9.12 11.72
CA GLU A 64 15.06 -9.21 13.16
C GLU A 64 15.69 -8.04 13.91
N ILE A 65 16.88 -7.63 13.47
CA ILE A 65 17.64 -6.52 14.02
C ILE A 65 18.05 -5.58 12.88
N ALA A 66 17.62 -4.33 12.96
CA ALA A 66 18.06 -3.25 12.10
C ALA A 66 19.09 -2.41 12.87
N GLU A 67 20.35 -2.43 12.44
CA GLU A 67 21.42 -1.63 13.05
C GLU A 67 21.23 -0.13 12.78
N ASN A 68 20.57 0.22 11.68
CA ASN A 68 20.27 1.59 11.30
C ASN A 68 18.77 1.76 10.97
N GLY A 69 18.03 2.37 11.87
CA GLY A 69 16.60 2.66 11.70
C GLY A 69 16.28 3.66 10.60
N ALA A 70 17.26 4.40 10.07
CA ALA A 70 17.05 5.29 8.94
C ALA A 70 16.77 4.55 7.62
N VAL A 71 17.19 3.27 7.51
CA VAL A 71 17.11 2.47 6.29
C VAL A 71 16.80 1.01 6.64
N VAL A 72 15.54 0.69 6.87
CA VAL A 72 15.11 -0.66 7.21
C VAL A 72 14.48 -1.33 5.98
N PRO A 73 15.09 -2.41 5.44
CA PRO A 73 14.54 -3.09 4.27
C PRO A 73 13.34 -3.94 4.65
N ILE A 74 12.26 -3.78 3.89
CA ILE A 74 11.03 -4.54 4.01
C ILE A 74 10.68 -5.11 2.64
N SER A 75 10.31 -6.37 2.59
CA SER A 75 9.69 -6.95 1.39
C SER A 75 8.54 -7.87 1.77
N PHE A 76 7.53 -7.90 0.94
CA PHE A 76 6.42 -8.82 1.11
C PHE A 76 5.87 -9.28 -0.24
N ASP A 77 5.39 -10.48 -0.26
CA ASP A 77 4.69 -11.08 -1.39
C ASP A 77 3.43 -11.79 -0.93
N THR A 78 2.48 -11.91 -1.83
CA THR A 78 1.25 -12.65 -1.56
C THR A 78 0.67 -13.20 -2.86
N LYS A 79 0.03 -14.37 -2.77
CA LYS A 79 -0.79 -14.96 -3.83
C LYS A 79 -2.28 -14.65 -3.68
N LEU A 80 -2.65 -13.94 -2.63
CA LEU A 80 -4.02 -13.47 -2.42
C LEU A 80 -4.41 -12.50 -3.54
N LYS A 81 -5.64 -12.58 -4.01
CA LYS A 81 -6.19 -11.62 -4.98
C LYS A 81 -6.68 -10.36 -4.26
N ALA A 82 -5.73 -9.59 -3.74
CA ALA A 82 -6.03 -8.38 -3.01
C ALA A 82 -6.44 -7.25 -3.95
N SER A 83 -7.37 -6.43 -3.52
CA SER A 83 -7.77 -5.18 -4.18
C SER A 83 -7.03 -3.96 -3.63
N LYS A 84 -6.61 -4.05 -2.37
CA LYS A 84 -5.87 -3.00 -1.65
C LYS A 84 -4.90 -3.63 -0.66
N ILE A 85 -3.70 -3.07 -0.57
CA ILE A 85 -2.69 -3.46 0.42
C ILE A 85 -2.19 -2.20 1.12
N ALA A 86 -2.05 -2.27 2.43
CA ALA A 86 -1.49 -1.17 3.22
C ALA A 86 -0.38 -1.67 4.14
N VAL A 87 0.58 -0.80 4.39
CA VAL A 87 1.74 -1.04 5.25
C VAL A 87 1.68 -0.07 6.43
N PHE A 88 1.78 -0.61 7.62
CA PHE A 88 1.75 0.13 8.88
C PHE A 88 2.97 -0.17 9.74
N GLN A 89 3.25 0.71 10.68
CA GLN A 89 4.25 0.50 11.71
C GLN A 89 3.87 1.29 12.98
N ASP A 90 4.43 0.91 14.11
CA ASP A 90 4.19 1.56 15.41
C ASP A 90 5.45 2.19 16.05
N ALA A 91 6.55 2.26 15.28
CA ALA A 91 7.81 2.84 15.73
C ALA A 91 7.91 4.37 15.53
N ASN A 92 7.07 4.96 14.68
CA ASN A 92 7.03 6.38 14.35
C ASN A 92 5.71 7.00 14.82
N PRO A 93 5.61 8.34 14.92
CA PRO A 93 4.40 9.00 15.38
C PRO A 93 3.15 8.69 14.56
N GLU A 94 3.27 8.63 13.23
CA GLU A 94 2.17 8.27 12.32
C GLU A 94 2.33 6.83 11.84
N SER A 95 1.24 6.07 11.89
CA SER A 95 1.28 4.62 11.69
C SER A 95 1.28 4.17 10.23
N THR A 96 0.66 4.92 9.32
CA THR A 96 0.55 4.52 7.90
C THR A 96 1.83 4.85 7.13
N VAL A 97 2.38 3.83 6.49
CA VAL A 97 3.59 3.94 5.65
C VAL A 97 3.22 4.10 4.19
N ALA A 98 2.41 3.18 3.67
CA ALA A 98 2.05 3.13 2.25
C ALA A 98 0.69 2.45 2.05
N VAL A 99 -0.01 2.82 0.99
CA VAL A 99 -1.25 2.18 0.55
C VAL A 99 -1.16 1.96 -0.96
N PHE A 100 -1.46 0.74 -1.40
CA PHE A 100 -1.43 0.33 -2.79
C PHE A 100 -2.82 -0.11 -3.25
N THR A 101 -3.33 0.48 -4.32
CA THR A 101 -4.44 -0.08 -5.08
C THR A 101 -3.89 -1.15 -6.00
N VAL A 102 -4.53 -2.30 -6.04
CA VAL A 102 -4.10 -3.46 -6.82
C VAL A 102 -5.05 -3.68 -7.98
N ASN A 103 -4.53 -3.67 -9.19
CA ASN A 103 -5.30 -4.01 -10.39
C ASN A 103 -5.36 -5.54 -10.58
N GLU A 104 -6.41 -6.00 -11.24
CA GLU A 104 -6.56 -7.41 -11.57
C GLU A 104 -5.36 -7.91 -12.39
N GLY A 105 -4.83 -9.08 -12.02
CA GLY A 105 -3.67 -9.70 -12.68
C GLY A 105 -2.31 -9.13 -12.25
N ALA A 106 -2.26 -8.18 -11.31
CA ALA A 106 -0.99 -7.66 -10.81
C ALA A 106 -0.21 -8.73 -10.03
N VAL A 107 1.11 -8.73 -10.20
CA VAL A 107 2.02 -9.51 -9.36
C VAL A 107 2.27 -8.74 -8.08
N LEU A 108 1.93 -9.35 -6.95
CA LEU A 108 2.03 -8.72 -5.63
C LEU A 108 3.34 -9.13 -4.96
N ASP A 109 4.42 -8.47 -5.35
CA ASP A 109 5.77 -8.62 -4.81
C ASP A 109 6.39 -7.23 -4.69
N TYR A 110 6.56 -6.78 -3.46
CA TYR A 110 7.00 -5.42 -3.13
C TYR A 110 8.25 -5.45 -2.26
N ALA A 111 9.21 -4.60 -2.58
CA ALA A 111 10.41 -4.38 -1.79
C ALA A 111 10.71 -2.88 -1.70
N PHE A 112 10.89 -2.38 -0.50
CA PHE A 112 11.21 -0.98 -0.23
C PHE A 112 11.92 -0.81 1.12
N ARG A 113 12.29 0.42 1.45
CA ARG A 113 12.91 0.77 2.71
C ARG A 113 12.05 1.74 3.48
N ILE A 114 11.96 1.55 4.79
CA ILE A 114 11.24 2.43 5.70
C ILE A 114 12.19 3.03 6.74
N LYS A 115 11.77 4.12 7.37
CA LYS A 115 12.43 4.66 8.56
C LYS A 115 11.71 4.16 9.81
N MET A 116 12.47 3.80 10.81
CA MET A 116 11.98 3.44 12.14
C MET A 116 12.76 4.21 13.20
N ALA A 117 12.08 5.04 13.98
CA ALA A 117 12.69 5.85 15.02
C ALA A 117 13.17 4.99 16.20
N GLN A 118 12.57 3.81 16.39
CA GLN A 118 12.83 2.88 17.48
C GLN A 118 12.38 1.47 17.11
N THR A 119 12.67 0.52 17.98
CA THR A 119 12.10 -0.83 17.89
C THR A 119 10.58 -0.77 17.79
N GLY A 120 10.01 -1.54 16.88
CA GLY A 120 8.57 -1.58 16.65
C GLY A 120 8.15 -2.67 15.70
N LYS A 121 6.86 -2.76 15.48
CA LYS A 121 6.21 -3.77 14.65
C LYS A 121 5.80 -3.18 13.31
N VAL A 122 6.12 -3.88 12.24
CA VAL A 122 5.59 -3.62 10.89
C VAL A 122 4.44 -4.56 10.63
N THR A 123 3.34 -4.03 10.12
CA THR A 123 2.13 -4.79 9.79
C THR A 123 1.73 -4.54 8.34
N ILE A 124 1.49 -5.61 7.59
CA ILE A 124 0.92 -5.56 6.24
C ILE A 124 -0.52 -6.03 6.31
N VAL A 125 -1.44 -5.31 5.70
CA VAL A 125 -2.86 -5.68 5.60
C VAL A 125 -3.27 -5.70 4.15
N ALA A 126 -3.89 -6.80 3.71
CA ALA A 126 -4.43 -6.97 2.38
C ALA A 126 -5.95 -7.19 2.43
N GLU A 127 -6.70 -6.46 1.61
CA GLU A 127 -8.14 -6.63 1.45
C GLU A 127 -8.44 -7.57 0.28
N VAL A 128 -9.18 -8.65 0.56
CA VAL A 128 -9.62 -9.65 -0.41
C VAL A 128 -11.12 -9.86 -0.23
N ASP A 129 -11.93 -9.46 -1.20
CA ASP A 129 -13.40 -9.61 -1.15
C ASP A 129 -14.03 -9.09 0.15
N GLY A 130 -13.59 -7.93 0.62
CA GLY A 130 -14.06 -7.29 1.85
C GLY A 130 -13.54 -7.90 3.16
N LYS A 131 -12.68 -8.93 3.09
CA LYS A 131 -12.01 -9.53 4.24
C LYS A 131 -10.56 -9.07 4.32
N LEU A 132 -10.07 -8.88 5.54
CA LEU A 132 -8.70 -8.45 5.77
C LEU A 132 -7.80 -9.61 6.18
N HIS A 133 -6.69 -9.72 5.48
CA HIS A 133 -5.58 -10.61 5.81
C HIS A 133 -4.41 -9.77 6.29
N SER A 134 -3.68 -10.25 7.29
CA SER A 134 -2.56 -9.51 7.85
C SER A 134 -1.35 -10.40 8.11
N VAL A 135 -0.21 -9.76 8.27
CA VAL A 135 1.01 -10.32 8.83
C VAL A 135 1.75 -9.21 9.56
N SER A 136 2.40 -9.55 10.66
CA SER A 136 3.19 -8.59 11.44
C SER A 136 4.55 -9.19 11.80
N LYS A 137 5.55 -8.31 11.90
CA LYS A 137 6.89 -8.67 12.38
C LYS A 137 7.48 -7.55 13.22
N GLU A 138 7.99 -7.88 14.40
CA GLU A 138 8.78 -6.95 15.22
C GLU A 138 10.20 -6.83 14.66
N ILE A 139 10.72 -5.61 14.63
CA ILE A 139 12.08 -5.29 14.20
C ILE A 139 12.75 -4.53 15.35
N LYS A 140 13.82 -5.09 15.89
CA LYS A 140 14.66 -4.41 16.88
C LYS A 140 15.54 -3.41 16.17
N VAL A 141 15.49 -2.16 16.60
CA VAL A 141 16.30 -1.06 16.07
C VAL A 141 17.33 -0.65 17.11
N THR A 142 18.61 -0.83 16.80
CA THR A 142 19.71 -0.52 17.74
C THR A 142 20.10 0.95 17.69
N LEU A 143 20.07 1.57 16.49
CA LEU A 143 20.23 3.01 16.29
C LEU A 143 19.01 3.54 15.55
N GLY A 144 18.21 4.36 16.24
CA GLY A 144 16.99 4.93 15.68
C GLY A 144 17.28 5.86 14.51
N GLY A 145 16.42 5.76 13.47
CA GLY A 145 16.37 6.76 12.41
C GLY A 145 15.64 8.03 12.88
N CYS A 146 15.82 9.15 12.17
CA CYS A 146 14.93 10.29 12.35
C CYS A 146 13.52 9.87 11.93
N GLY A 147 12.61 9.75 12.90
CA GLY A 147 11.20 9.47 12.66
C GLY A 147 10.61 10.56 11.76
N GLY A 148 10.29 10.18 10.55
CA GLY A 148 9.70 11.10 9.57
C GLY A 148 8.19 11.02 9.56
#